data_d01c4701285a3e25585e1bc2e44e347a
#
_entry.id   d01c4701285a3e25585e1bc2e44e347a
#
_cell.length_a   1.000
_cell.length_b   1.000
_cell.length_c   1.000
_cell.angle_alpha   90.00
_cell.angle_beta   90.00
_cell.angle_gamma   90.00
#
_symmetry.space_group_name_H-M   'P 1'
#
loop_
_entity.id
_entity.type
_entity.pdbx_description
1 polymer ?
#
loop_
_entity_poly.entity_id
_entity_poly.type
_entity_poly.pdbx_seq_one_letter_code
_entity_poly.pdbx_strand_id
1 'polypeptide(L)'
;MKEKGVTTITLKKINKEKVYQYIYHEKQTAKQQIVLDLHIGLSTVSQNLTLLEQEGMIRRDGYFESTGGRKAQVIQIVTDFRIAIGIGILKNMFHIVAVDLYGETMAMNTVSVPYANTPEYYSQVASSVEKFIQQNHYDPDRILGVSVATQGIISPDGSHVTYGAIMNNAEMKLSNFASRIPY
;
A
#
# COMPACT_ATOMS: atom_id res chain seq x y z
N MET A 1 -20.27 -33.18 -3.40
CA MET A 1 -19.98 -31.81 -3.81
C MET A 1 -19.05 -31.89 -5.02
N LYS A 2 -19.49 -31.41 -6.21
CA LYS A 2 -18.63 -31.37 -7.41
C LYS A 2 -17.63 -30.18 -7.23
N GLU A 3 -16.33 -30.51 -7.19
CA GLU A 3 -15.26 -29.50 -7.31
C GLU A 3 -15.49 -28.67 -8.58
N LYS A 4 -15.68 -27.36 -8.42
CA LYS A 4 -15.70 -26.45 -9.57
C LYS A 4 -14.31 -26.48 -10.21
N GLY A 5 -14.18 -27.10 -11.37
CA GLY A 5 -12.95 -27.13 -12.13
C GLY A 5 -12.43 -25.71 -12.36
N VAL A 6 -11.14 -25.50 -12.09
CA VAL A 6 -10.46 -24.22 -12.28
C VAL A 6 -10.49 -23.90 -13.79
N THR A 7 -11.14 -22.82 -14.17
CA THR A 7 -11.22 -22.41 -15.59
C THR A 7 -9.87 -21.85 -16.05
N THR A 8 -9.62 -21.87 -17.37
CA THR A 8 -8.41 -21.26 -17.98
C THR A 8 -8.21 -19.80 -17.57
N ILE A 9 -9.31 -19.05 -17.40
CA ILE A 9 -9.28 -17.64 -16.94
C ILE A 9 -8.81 -17.56 -15.49
N THR A 10 -9.31 -18.43 -14.62
CA THR A 10 -8.92 -18.49 -13.22
C THR A 10 -7.44 -18.88 -13.08
N LEU A 11 -6.95 -19.83 -13.87
CA LEU A 11 -5.52 -20.19 -13.88
C LEU A 11 -4.61 -19.04 -14.33
N LYS A 12 -5.01 -18.27 -15.34
CA LYS A 12 -4.26 -17.08 -15.78
C LYS A 12 -4.15 -16.04 -14.66
N LYS A 13 -5.25 -15.77 -13.95
CA LYS A 13 -5.27 -14.83 -12.82
C LYS A 13 -4.36 -15.32 -11.70
N ILE A 14 -4.48 -16.58 -11.29
CA ILE A 14 -3.65 -17.18 -10.24
C ILE A 14 -2.15 -17.11 -10.59
N ASN A 15 -1.78 -17.43 -11.84
CA ASN A 15 -0.39 -17.38 -12.26
C ASN A 15 0.16 -15.95 -12.27
N LYS A 16 -0.64 -14.96 -12.69
CA LYS A 16 -0.26 -13.55 -12.63
C LYS A 16 -0.01 -13.09 -11.19
N GLU A 17 -0.92 -13.44 -10.26
CA GLU A 17 -0.77 -13.13 -8.84
C GLU A 17 0.47 -13.79 -8.25
N LYS A 18 0.72 -15.07 -8.53
CA LYS A 18 1.91 -15.79 -8.06
C LYS A 18 3.20 -15.14 -8.56
N VAL A 19 3.27 -14.77 -9.84
CA VAL A 19 4.44 -14.09 -10.41
C VAL A 19 4.65 -12.73 -9.74
N TYR A 20 3.59 -11.94 -9.53
CA TYR A 20 3.69 -10.66 -8.86
C TYR A 20 4.14 -10.79 -7.40
N GLN A 21 3.53 -11.71 -6.63
CA GLN A 21 3.91 -11.98 -5.24
C GLN A 21 5.36 -12.44 -5.12
N TYR A 22 5.81 -13.30 -6.02
CA TYR A 22 7.20 -13.73 -6.06
C TYR A 22 8.16 -12.54 -6.26
N ILE A 23 7.89 -11.67 -7.25
CA ILE A 23 8.71 -10.47 -7.49
C ILE A 23 8.68 -9.53 -6.26
N TYR A 24 7.52 -9.39 -5.61
CA TYR A 24 7.38 -8.59 -4.39
C TYR A 24 8.28 -9.10 -3.26
N HIS A 25 8.30 -10.40 -3.01
CA HIS A 25 9.10 -11.01 -1.94
C HIS A 25 10.61 -10.99 -2.23
N GLU A 26 10.99 -11.28 -3.47
CA GLU A 26 12.40 -11.28 -3.88
C GLU A 26 12.99 -9.87 -4.06
N LYS A 27 12.15 -8.82 -4.11
CA LYS A 27 12.47 -7.41 -4.39
C LYS A 27 13.08 -7.23 -5.79
N GLN A 28 14.07 -8.03 -6.16
CA GLN A 28 14.71 -8.05 -7.48
C GLN A 28 14.89 -9.49 -7.93
N THR A 29 14.51 -9.80 -9.16
CA THR A 29 14.61 -11.13 -9.72
C THR A 29 14.82 -11.10 -11.22
N ALA A 30 15.10 -12.27 -11.82
CA ALA A 30 15.21 -12.47 -13.26
C ALA A 30 14.12 -13.44 -13.75
N LYS A 31 13.72 -13.29 -15.01
CA LYS A 31 12.69 -14.15 -15.61
C LYS A 31 12.97 -15.66 -15.46
N GLN A 32 14.21 -16.06 -15.62
CA GLN A 32 14.57 -17.47 -15.49
C GLN A 32 14.41 -17.98 -14.05
N GLN A 33 14.72 -17.15 -13.05
CA GLN A 33 14.52 -17.50 -11.65
C GLN A 33 13.05 -17.73 -11.33
N ILE A 34 12.17 -16.84 -11.82
CA ILE A 34 10.70 -16.99 -11.67
C ILE A 34 10.22 -18.34 -12.27
N VAL A 35 10.74 -18.71 -13.46
CA VAL A 35 10.41 -19.99 -14.11
C VAL A 35 10.82 -21.18 -13.24
N LEU A 36 12.02 -21.14 -12.68
CA LEU A 36 12.58 -22.22 -11.87
C LEU A 36 11.84 -22.39 -10.55
N ASP A 37 11.66 -21.29 -9.83
CA ASP A 37 11.14 -21.34 -8.45
C ASP A 37 9.63 -21.55 -8.39
N LEU A 38 8.89 -20.99 -9.35
CA LEU A 38 7.43 -21.18 -9.40
C LEU A 38 7.00 -22.41 -10.21
N HIS A 39 7.92 -23.08 -10.89
CA HIS A 39 7.63 -24.19 -11.80
C HIS A 39 6.57 -23.87 -12.86
N ILE A 40 6.58 -22.61 -13.36
CA ILE A 40 5.67 -22.11 -14.38
C ILE A 40 6.42 -22.04 -15.73
N GLY A 41 5.78 -22.49 -16.82
CA GLY A 41 6.39 -22.47 -18.13
C GLY A 41 6.84 -21.08 -18.60
N LEU A 42 7.97 -21.01 -19.31
CA LEU A 42 8.62 -19.77 -19.75
C LEU A 42 7.68 -18.84 -20.54
N SER A 43 6.82 -19.39 -21.39
CA SER A 43 5.84 -18.62 -22.16
C SER A 43 4.82 -17.95 -21.27
N THR A 44 4.32 -18.68 -20.26
CA THR A 44 3.35 -18.16 -19.28
C THR A 44 3.97 -17.08 -18.41
N VAL A 45 5.19 -17.28 -17.90
CA VAL A 45 5.91 -16.23 -17.15
C VAL A 45 6.11 -15.00 -18.03
N SER A 46 6.56 -15.16 -19.28
CA SER A 46 6.76 -14.03 -20.20
C SER A 46 5.49 -13.23 -20.46
N GLN A 47 4.36 -13.90 -20.65
CA GLN A 47 3.06 -13.24 -20.83
C GLN A 47 2.64 -12.47 -19.57
N ASN A 48 2.78 -13.08 -18.38
CA ASN A 48 2.44 -12.41 -17.12
C ASN A 48 3.32 -11.20 -16.84
N LEU A 49 4.63 -11.29 -17.10
CA LEU A 49 5.54 -10.15 -16.98
C LEU A 49 5.16 -9.00 -17.93
N THR A 50 4.78 -9.32 -19.16
CA THR A 50 4.32 -8.29 -20.11
C THR A 50 3.05 -7.61 -19.61
N LEU A 51 2.07 -8.36 -19.11
CA LEU A 51 0.84 -7.80 -18.56
C LEU A 51 1.10 -6.93 -17.34
N LEU A 52 1.90 -7.40 -16.37
CA LEU A 52 2.25 -6.66 -15.16
C LEU A 52 3.00 -5.36 -15.48
N GLU A 53 3.86 -5.39 -16.50
CA GLU A 53 4.61 -4.21 -16.96
C GLU A 53 3.69 -3.20 -17.66
N GLN A 54 2.77 -3.67 -18.51
CA GLN A 54 1.74 -2.83 -19.16
C GLN A 54 0.79 -2.18 -18.15
N GLU A 55 0.47 -2.86 -17.06
CA GLU A 55 -0.32 -2.33 -15.95
C GLU A 55 0.48 -1.40 -15.04
N GLY A 56 1.78 -1.25 -15.25
CA GLY A 56 2.66 -0.42 -14.44
C GLY A 56 2.98 -1.00 -13.05
N MET A 57 2.70 -2.28 -12.81
CA MET A 57 2.91 -2.93 -11.51
C MET A 57 4.36 -3.36 -11.30
N ILE A 58 5.09 -3.64 -12.38
CA ILE A 58 6.51 -3.99 -12.37
C ILE A 58 7.26 -3.14 -13.38
N ARG A 59 8.57 -3.08 -13.20
CA ARG A 59 9.50 -2.48 -14.16
C ARG A 59 10.71 -3.36 -14.36
N ARG A 60 11.38 -3.17 -15.49
CA ARG A 60 12.68 -3.77 -15.77
C ARG A 60 13.72 -2.67 -15.64
N ASP A 61 14.68 -2.85 -14.75
CA ASP A 61 15.65 -1.81 -14.40
C ASP A 61 17.05 -2.42 -14.25
N GLY A 62 17.88 -2.18 -15.25
CA GLY A 62 19.26 -2.67 -15.27
C GLY A 62 19.40 -4.18 -15.54
N TYR A 63 20.58 -4.68 -15.22
CA TYR A 63 20.97 -6.06 -15.42
C TYR A 63 21.76 -6.55 -14.22
N PHE A 64 21.61 -7.81 -13.87
CA PHE A 64 22.46 -8.46 -12.89
C PHE A 64 23.91 -8.55 -13.41
N GLU A 65 24.87 -8.55 -12.49
CA GLU A 65 26.27 -8.83 -12.84
C GLU A 65 26.37 -10.23 -13.45
N SER A 66 27.16 -10.35 -14.51
CA SER A 66 27.34 -11.61 -15.23
C SER A 66 28.67 -12.24 -14.88
N THR A 67 28.64 -13.50 -14.52
CA THR A 67 29.84 -14.34 -14.31
C THR A 67 30.28 -15.05 -15.61
N GLY A 68 29.70 -14.71 -16.74
CA GLY A 68 29.92 -15.28 -18.06
C GLY A 68 28.57 -15.60 -18.74
N GLY A 69 28.31 -15.03 -19.91
CA GLY A 69 27.08 -15.22 -20.67
C GLY A 69 26.23 -13.95 -20.76
N ARG A 70 25.00 -14.08 -21.30
CA ARG A 70 24.07 -12.95 -21.47
C ARG A 70 23.55 -12.47 -20.10
N LYS A 71 23.75 -11.19 -19.80
CA LYS A 71 23.25 -10.56 -18.56
C LYS A 71 21.74 -10.71 -18.44
N ALA A 72 21.28 -11.17 -17.28
CA ALA A 72 19.88 -11.27 -16.97
C ALA A 72 19.33 -9.89 -16.58
N GLN A 73 18.18 -9.52 -17.15
CA GLN A 73 17.49 -8.26 -16.85
C GLN A 73 16.86 -8.31 -15.46
N VAL A 74 17.06 -7.28 -14.66
CA VAL A 74 16.43 -7.12 -13.34
C VAL A 74 14.97 -6.79 -13.52
N ILE A 75 14.12 -7.50 -12.81
CA ILE A 75 12.67 -7.28 -12.72
C ILE A 75 12.35 -6.95 -11.26
N GLN A 76 11.62 -5.88 -11.03
CA GLN A 76 11.21 -5.44 -9.70
C GLN A 76 9.82 -4.81 -9.74
N ILE A 77 9.13 -4.74 -8.60
CA ILE A 77 7.84 -4.03 -8.53
C ILE A 77 8.05 -2.52 -8.66
N VAL A 78 6.99 -1.82 -9.07
CA VAL A 78 6.86 -0.37 -8.94
C VAL A 78 6.30 -0.12 -7.54
N THR A 79 7.15 0.32 -6.61
CA THR A 79 6.81 0.36 -5.17
C THR A 79 5.72 1.36 -4.86
N ASP A 80 5.63 2.44 -5.63
CA ASP A 80 4.61 3.49 -5.54
C ASP A 80 3.40 3.24 -6.46
N PHE A 81 3.26 2.04 -7.03
CA PHE A 81 2.08 1.66 -7.81
C PHE A 81 0.79 1.76 -7.00
N ARG A 82 0.87 1.45 -5.71
CA ARG A 82 -0.16 1.70 -4.70
C ARG A 82 0.51 2.29 -3.46
N ILE A 83 -0.20 3.19 -2.78
CA ILE A 83 0.27 3.86 -1.57
C ILE A 83 -0.79 3.77 -0.47
N ALA A 84 -0.36 3.86 0.77
CA ALA A 84 -1.28 4.01 1.90
C ALA A 84 -0.98 5.31 2.63
N ILE A 85 -2.01 5.93 3.21
CA ILE A 85 -1.89 7.14 4.01
C ILE A 85 -2.09 6.78 5.48
N GLY A 86 -1.19 7.22 6.34
CA GLY A 86 -1.31 7.11 7.79
C GLY A 86 -1.55 8.49 8.42
N ILE A 87 -2.45 8.57 9.39
CA ILE A 87 -2.68 9.74 10.23
C ILE A 87 -2.33 9.37 11.66
N GLY A 88 -1.28 9.97 12.22
CA GLY A 88 -0.88 9.80 13.62
C GLY A 88 -1.39 10.95 14.47
N ILE A 89 -2.40 10.72 15.31
CA ILE A 89 -2.98 11.75 16.19
C ILE A 89 -2.27 11.77 17.54
N LEU A 90 -1.69 12.90 17.89
CA LEU A 90 -1.02 13.19 19.15
C LEU A 90 -1.71 14.34 19.88
N LYS A 91 -1.33 14.59 21.14
CA LYS A 91 -1.98 15.61 21.98
C LYS A 91 -1.98 17.02 21.37
N ASN A 92 -0.86 17.45 20.79
CA ASN A 92 -0.67 18.83 20.32
C ASN A 92 -0.41 18.93 18.80
N MET A 93 -0.46 17.82 18.08
CA MET A 93 -0.19 17.77 16.66
C MET A 93 -0.76 16.50 16.05
N PHE A 94 -0.79 16.45 14.72
CA PHE A 94 -0.94 15.18 14.00
C PHE A 94 0.06 15.10 12.85
N HIS A 95 0.42 13.88 12.50
CA HIS A 95 1.25 13.57 11.35
C HIS A 95 0.40 12.96 10.24
N ILE A 96 0.76 13.26 9.00
CA ILE A 96 0.26 12.58 7.80
C ILE A 96 1.47 11.97 7.12
N VAL A 97 1.42 10.69 6.83
CA VAL A 97 2.51 9.96 6.18
C VAL A 97 1.97 9.19 4.99
N ALA A 98 2.69 9.20 3.87
CA ALA A 98 2.46 8.31 2.75
C ALA A 98 3.53 7.22 2.76
N VAL A 99 3.11 5.98 2.59
CA VAL A 99 4.01 4.83 2.50
C VAL A 99 3.76 4.07 1.20
N ASP A 100 4.82 3.49 0.66
CA ASP A 100 4.78 2.63 -0.51
C ASP A 100 4.37 1.19 -0.16
N LEU A 101 4.40 0.29 -1.15
CA LEU A 101 4.05 -1.12 -1.00
C LEU A 101 4.98 -1.89 -0.05
N TYR A 102 6.19 -1.40 0.23
CA TYR A 102 7.09 -1.99 1.21
C TYR A 102 6.99 -1.35 2.59
N GLY A 103 6.12 -0.34 2.76
CA GLY A 103 5.99 0.42 4.01
C GLY A 103 7.06 1.50 4.17
N GLU A 104 7.83 1.79 3.13
CA GLU A 104 8.82 2.85 3.16
C GLU A 104 8.13 4.22 3.07
N THR A 105 8.59 5.15 3.90
CA THR A 105 8.03 6.51 3.95
C THR A 105 8.40 7.29 2.69
N MET A 106 7.40 7.68 1.91
CA MET A 106 7.57 8.50 0.71
C MET A 106 7.52 9.99 1.02
N ALA A 107 6.61 10.38 1.89
CA ALA A 107 6.45 11.77 2.35
C ALA A 107 5.81 11.80 3.74
N MET A 108 6.10 12.85 4.49
CA MET A 108 5.50 13.10 5.81
C MET A 108 5.26 14.59 6.00
N ASN A 109 4.13 14.93 6.60
CA ASN A 109 3.80 16.28 7.05
C ASN A 109 3.37 16.26 8.51
N THR A 110 3.68 17.33 9.24
CA THR A 110 3.27 17.54 10.62
C THR A 110 2.46 18.81 10.73
N VAL A 111 1.30 18.74 11.36
CA VAL A 111 0.42 19.87 11.62
C VAL A 111 0.29 20.07 13.12
N SER A 112 0.77 21.22 13.60
CA SER A 112 0.71 21.61 15.01
C SER A 112 -0.66 22.16 15.35
N VAL A 113 -1.53 21.33 15.89
CA VAL A 113 -2.88 21.66 16.35
C VAL A 113 -3.24 20.74 17.52
N PRO A 114 -3.69 21.28 18.66
CA PRO A 114 -4.14 20.47 19.78
C PRO A 114 -5.33 19.59 19.38
N TYR A 115 -5.31 18.34 19.82
CA TYR A 115 -6.44 17.44 19.64
C TYR A 115 -7.68 18.01 20.32
N ALA A 116 -8.80 17.97 19.61
CA ALA A 116 -10.12 18.26 20.14
C ALA A 116 -11.14 17.29 19.54
N ASN A 117 -12.04 16.75 20.35
CA ASN A 117 -13.10 15.86 19.86
C ASN A 117 -14.27 16.70 19.30
N THR A 118 -14.02 17.47 18.25
CA THR A 118 -14.99 18.39 17.62
C THR A 118 -15.05 18.19 16.10
N PRO A 119 -16.19 18.49 15.46
CA PRO A 119 -16.34 18.42 14.01
C PRO A 119 -15.30 19.28 13.25
N GLU A 120 -14.92 20.43 13.80
CA GLU A 120 -13.96 21.37 13.23
C GLU A 120 -12.57 20.74 13.16
N TYR A 121 -12.14 20.07 14.24
CA TYR A 121 -10.87 19.35 14.28
C TYR A 121 -10.81 18.27 13.21
N TYR A 122 -11.84 17.42 13.10
CA TYR A 122 -11.90 16.36 12.10
C TYR A 122 -11.93 16.90 10.67
N SER A 123 -12.61 18.02 10.46
CA SER A 123 -12.61 18.71 9.16
C SER A 123 -11.24 19.30 8.82
N GLN A 124 -10.51 19.81 9.81
CA GLN A 124 -9.14 20.29 9.63
C GLN A 124 -8.19 19.15 9.28
N VAL A 125 -8.29 18.01 9.96
CA VAL A 125 -7.50 16.82 9.62
C VAL A 125 -7.78 16.38 8.17
N ALA A 126 -9.06 16.26 7.79
CA ALA A 126 -9.45 15.85 6.45
C ALA A 126 -8.91 16.82 5.36
N SER A 127 -9.06 18.12 5.56
CA SER A 127 -8.51 19.13 4.63
C SER A 127 -6.98 19.08 4.55
N SER A 128 -6.31 18.73 5.65
CA SER A 128 -4.85 18.59 5.65
C SER A 128 -4.41 17.33 4.89
N VAL A 129 -5.15 16.23 4.98
CA VAL A 129 -4.91 15.02 4.19
C VAL A 129 -5.09 15.29 2.69
N GLU A 130 -6.17 15.97 2.31
CA GLU A 130 -6.41 16.35 0.92
C GLU A 130 -5.29 17.23 0.36
N LYS A 131 -4.89 18.27 1.09
CA LYS A 131 -3.74 19.12 0.71
C LYS A 131 -2.45 18.33 0.59
N PHE A 132 -2.20 17.39 1.51
CA PHE A 132 -1.01 16.55 1.46
C PHE A 132 -0.97 15.67 0.19
N ILE A 133 -2.11 15.07 -0.19
CA ILE A 133 -2.25 14.27 -1.40
C ILE A 133 -1.99 15.14 -2.64
N GLN A 134 -2.60 16.33 -2.71
CA GLN A 134 -2.44 17.26 -3.83
C GLN A 134 -0.99 17.78 -3.96
N GLN A 135 -0.37 18.19 -2.85
CA GLN A 135 1.00 18.72 -2.83
C GLN A 135 2.06 17.70 -3.26
N ASN A 136 1.82 16.41 -2.96
CA ASN A 136 2.72 15.34 -3.37
C ASN A 136 2.33 14.71 -4.72
N HIS A 137 1.31 15.25 -5.40
CA HIS A 137 0.83 14.77 -6.69
C HIS A 137 0.43 13.29 -6.70
N TYR A 138 -0.08 12.78 -5.55
CA TYR A 138 -0.55 11.40 -5.48
C TYR A 138 -1.88 11.25 -6.22
N ASP A 139 -1.94 10.23 -7.06
CA ASP A 139 -3.16 9.84 -7.77
C ASP A 139 -4.14 9.20 -6.77
N PRO A 140 -5.35 9.76 -6.58
CA PRO A 140 -6.37 9.18 -5.70
C PRO A 140 -6.69 7.71 -5.97
N ASP A 141 -6.68 7.29 -7.23
CA ASP A 141 -6.96 5.91 -7.63
C ASP A 141 -5.85 4.93 -7.20
N ARG A 142 -4.68 5.44 -6.82
CA ARG A 142 -3.57 4.63 -6.29
C ARG A 142 -3.58 4.50 -4.78
N ILE A 143 -4.43 5.25 -4.08
CA ILE A 143 -4.52 5.20 -2.62
C ILE A 143 -5.29 3.96 -2.18
N LEU A 144 -4.65 3.07 -1.43
CA LEU A 144 -5.26 1.84 -0.89
C LEU A 144 -6.24 2.11 0.24
N GLY A 145 -6.00 3.19 0.97
CA GLY A 145 -6.81 3.58 2.10
C GLY A 145 -6.06 4.50 3.04
N VAL A 146 -6.80 4.98 4.05
CA VAL A 146 -6.28 5.84 5.12
C VAL A 146 -6.43 5.15 6.46
N SER A 147 -5.34 5.03 7.21
CA SER A 147 -5.33 4.52 8.57
C SER A 147 -5.20 5.64 9.59
N VAL A 148 -5.78 5.46 10.77
CA VAL A 148 -5.65 6.41 11.89
C VAL A 148 -5.01 5.70 13.07
N ALA A 149 -3.90 6.25 13.57
CA ALA A 149 -3.22 5.82 14.77
C ALA A 149 -3.34 6.90 15.86
N THR A 150 -3.58 6.49 17.09
CA THR A 150 -3.69 7.41 18.23
C THR A 150 -3.22 6.73 19.52
N GLN A 151 -2.93 7.55 20.53
CA GLN A 151 -2.64 7.04 21.88
C GLN A 151 -3.94 6.66 22.58
N GLY A 152 -4.00 5.44 23.12
CA GLY A 152 -5.16 4.95 23.85
C GLY A 152 -5.41 3.47 23.62
N ILE A 153 -6.47 2.95 24.24
CA ILE A 153 -6.94 1.59 24.04
C ILE A 153 -8.10 1.66 23.06
N ILE A 154 -7.98 0.90 21.99
CA ILE A 154 -8.97 0.82 20.92
C ILE A 154 -9.97 -0.28 21.24
N SER A 155 -11.25 -0.08 20.93
CA SER A 155 -12.29 -1.11 21.00
C SER A 155 -11.93 -2.35 20.16
N PRO A 156 -12.40 -3.55 20.54
CA PRO A 156 -12.07 -4.78 19.81
C PRO A 156 -12.47 -4.75 18.32
N ASP A 157 -13.49 -3.99 17.97
CA ASP A 157 -13.96 -3.80 16.59
C ASP A 157 -13.23 -2.67 15.84
N GLY A 158 -12.26 -2.00 16.51
CA GLY A 158 -11.50 -0.91 15.91
C GLY A 158 -12.26 0.40 15.74
N SER A 159 -13.50 0.51 16.22
CA SER A 159 -14.39 1.63 15.88
C SER A 159 -14.14 2.90 16.68
N HIS A 160 -13.63 2.80 17.90
CA HIS A 160 -13.43 3.95 18.78
C HIS A 160 -12.36 3.71 19.86
N VAL A 161 -11.91 4.78 20.50
CA VAL A 161 -11.02 4.74 21.66
C VAL A 161 -11.86 4.53 22.92
N THR A 162 -11.60 3.44 23.64
CA THR A 162 -12.29 3.12 24.93
C THR A 162 -11.63 3.78 26.13
N TYR A 163 -10.31 4.01 26.06
CA TYR A 163 -9.56 4.67 27.12
C TYR A 163 -8.42 5.50 26.51
N GLY A 164 -8.30 6.75 26.91
CA GLY A 164 -7.32 7.69 26.36
C GLY A 164 -6.96 8.82 27.31
N ALA A 165 -6.33 8.50 28.46
CA ALA A 165 -6.02 9.48 29.51
C ALA A 165 -5.01 10.57 29.08
N ILE A 166 -4.00 10.21 28.24
CA ILE A 166 -2.93 11.15 27.83
C ILE A 166 -3.48 12.29 26.99
N MET A 167 -4.38 11.97 26.07
CA MET A 167 -4.95 12.91 25.10
C MET A 167 -6.36 13.38 25.47
N ASN A 168 -6.97 12.74 26.49
CA ASN A 168 -8.39 12.88 26.80
C ASN A 168 -9.27 12.60 25.57
N ASN A 169 -8.94 11.52 24.85
CA ASN A 169 -9.57 11.13 23.58
C ASN A 169 -10.47 9.89 23.70
N ALA A 170 -10.90 9.53 24.90
CA ALA A 170 -11.96 8.56 25.08
C ALA A 170 -13.18 8.96 24.22
N GLU A 171 -13.84 7.98 23.61
CA GLU A 171 -14.95 8.18 22.66
C GLU A 171 -14.56 8.81 21.29
N MET A 172 -13.26 8.97 20.97
CA MET A 172 -12.86 9.31 19.62
C MET A 172 -13.26 8.17 18.66
N LYS A 173 -14.07 8.49 17.65
CA LYS A 173 -14.65 7.49 16.72
C LYS A 173 -13.96 7.55 15.38
N LEU A 174 -13.64 6.37 14.80
CA LEU A 174 -13.09 6.24 13.45
C LEU A 174 -14.05 6.85 12.41
N SER A 175 -15.38 6.73 12.63
CA SER A 175 -16.39 7.30 11.73
C SER A 175 -16.30 8.81 11.56
N ASN A 176 -15.71 9.54 12.52
CA ASN A 176 -15.51 10.98 12.40
C ASN A 176 -14.49 11.33 11.31
N PHE A 177 -13.51 10.46 11.07
CA PHE A 177 -12.56 10.59 9.96
C PHE A 177 -13.15 10.02 8.67
N ALA A 178 -13.70 8.80 8.71
CA ALA A 178 -14.22 8.10 7.54
C ALA A 178 -15.35 8.87 6.81
N SER A 179 -16.14 9.65 7.54
CA SER A 179 -17.20 10.49 6.93
C SER A 179 -16.66 11.72 6.17
N ARG A 180 -15.36 12.03 6.30
CA ARG A 180 -14.72 13.24 5.75
C ARG A 180 -13.56 12.95 4.80
N ILE A 181 -13.01 11.74 4.87
CA ILE A 181 -11.85 11.32 4.08
C ILE A 181 -12.34 10.18 3.16
N PRO A 182 -12.45 10.42 1.85
CA PRO A 182 -13.12 9.49 0.91
C PRO A 182 -12.22 8.35 0.37
N TYR A 183 -11.13 8.00 1.04
CA TYR A 183 -10.16 6.98 0.61
C TYR A 183 -10.24 5.69 1.39
#